data_3b8c068d8e76761cce03a66fdf288ed9
#
_entry.id   3b8c068d8e76761cce03a66fdf288ed9
#
_cell.length_a   1.000
_cell.length_b   1.000
_cell.length_c   1.000
_cell.angle_alpha   90.00
_cell.angle_beta   90.00
_cell.angle_gamma   90.00
#
_symmetry.space_group_name_H-M   'P 1'
#
loop_
_entity.id
_entity.type
_entity.pdbx_description
1 polymer ?
#
loop_
_entity_poly.entity_id
_entity_poly.type
_entity_poly.pdbx_seq_one_letter_code
_entity_poly.pdbx_strand_id
1 'polypeptide(L)'
;TDINNSMLSIGRDRLIDEGNPTPVAQCDAEKLPYPDNYFHCVCVAFGLRNMTHKDAALKEMLRVIKPGGTVIVLEFSKVMKPLQPVYDAYSFKLLPLMGKLVTNDAESYRYLAESIRVHPSQQELKELMEDVGFELVEYFNLSAGIVALHRGYKF
;
A
#
# COMPACT_ATOMS: atom_id res chain seq x y z
N THR A 1 -11.33 0.52 4.22
CA THR A 1 -11.52 1.94 3.86
C THR A 1 -10.93 2.24 2.49
N ASP A 2 -11.49 3.18 1.75
CA ASP A 2 -10.97 3.67 0.48
C ASP A 2 -11.43 5.11 0.27
N ILE A 3 -10.67 5.91 -0.47
CA ILE A 3 -11.07 7.26 -0.87
C ILE A 3 -12.05 7.23 -2.04
N ASN A 4 -11.99 6.19 -2.87
CA ASN A 4 -12.84 6.02 -4.06
C ASN A 4 -14.14 5.32 -3.70
N ASN A 5 -15.23 6.09 -3.68
CA ASN A 5 -16.55 5.56 -3.34
C ASN A 5 -17.05 4.46 -4.29
N SER A 6 -16.73 4.53 -5.57
CA SER A 6 -17.16 3.51 -6.55
C SER A 6 -16.49 2.16 -6.26
N MET A 7 -15.20 2.16 -5.98
CA MET A 7 -14.45 0.96 -5.59
C MET A 7 -14.98 0.39 -4.26
N LEU A 8 -15.22 1.27 -3.30
CA LEU A 8 -15.73 0.89 -1.99
C LEU A 8 -17.12 0.26 -2.06
N SER A 9 -18.01 0.79 -2.91
CA SER A 9 -19.35 0.24 -3.12
C SER A 9 -19.29 -1.18 -3.71
N ILE A 10 -18.47 -1.40 -4.73
CA ILE A 10 -18.28 -2.73 -5.33
C ILE A 10 -17.69 -3.71 -4.29
N GLY A 11 -16.72 -3.26 -3.51
CA GLY A 11 -16.10 -4.06 -2.44
C GLY A 11 -17.13 -4.45 -1.36
N ARG A 12 -17.96 -3.50 -0.92
CA ARG A 12 -19.03 -3.74 0.04
C ARG A 12 -20.03 -4.78 -0.45
N ASP A 13 -20.49 -4.62 -1.70
CA ASP A 13 -21.49 -5.51 -2.26
C ASP A 13 -20.95 -6.95 -2.38
N ARG A 14 -19.69 -7.13 -2.77
CA ARG A 14 -19.02 -8.44 -2.77
C ARG A 14 -18.90 -9.04 -1.38
N LEU A 15 -18.54 -8.24 -0.37
CA LEU A 15 -18.48 -8.72 1.02
C LEU A 15 -19.84 -9.21 1.52
N ILE A 16 -20.92 -8.50 1.18
CA ILE A 16 -22.30 -8.89 1.52
C ILE A 16 -22.67 -10.20 0.82
N ASP A 17 -22.38 -10.34 -0.46
CA ASP A 17 -22.65 -11.55 -1.25
C ASP A 17 -21.91 -12.78 -0.70
N GLU A 18 -20.71 -12.57 -0.14
CA GLU A 18 -19.91 -13.61 0.52
C GLU A 18 -20.33 -13.88 1.98
N GLY A 19 -21.38 -13.22 2.47
CA GLY A 19 -21.86 -13.37 3.84
C GLY A 19 -20.95 -12.74 4.89
N ASN A 20 -20.06 -11.83 4.49
CA ASN A 20 -19.13 -11.13 5.38
C ASN A 20 -19.50 -9.64 5.50
N PRO A 21 -20.35 -9.24 6.46
CA PRO A 21 -20.81 -7.87 6.62
C PRO A 21 -19.77 -6.95 7.28
N THR A 22 -18.51 -6.99 6.82
CA THR A 22 -17.46 -6.10 7.32
C THR A 22 -17.82 -4.64 7.03
N PRO A 23 -17.83 -3.74 8.03
CA PRO A 23 -18.09 -2.34 7.83
C PRO A 23 -17.06 -1.70 6.89
N VAL A 24 -17.53 -0.89 5.93
CA VAL A 24 -16.67 -0.12 5.04
C VAL A 24 -16.91 1.37 5.25
N ALA A 25 -15.86 2.18 5.09
CA ALA A 25 -15.94 3.62 5.24
C ALA A 25 -15.15 4.32 4.14
N GLN A 26 -15.75 5.35 3.54
CA GLN A 26 -15.04 6.24 2.63
C GLN A 26 -14.25 7.25 3.44
N CYS A 27 -12.93 7.28 3.27
CA CYS A 27 -12.07 8.26 3.93
C CYS A 27 -10.75 8.44 3.19
N ASP A 28 -10.15 9.59 3.44
CA ASP A 28 -8.78 9.88 3.04
C ASP A 28 -7.82 9.33 4.11
N ALA A 29 -6.82 8.57 3.69
CA ALA A 29 -5.82 8.02 4.60
C ALA A 29 -4.91 9.10 5.20
N GLU A 30 -4.81 10.27 4.56
CA GLU A 30 -4.08 11.43 5.07
C GLU A 30 -4.87 12.20 6.16
N LYS A 31 -6.15 11.85 6.37
CA LYS A 31 -7.04 12.41 7.39
C LYS A 31 -8.09 11.39 7.83
N LEU A 32 -7.70 10.43 8.63
CA LEU A 32 -8.57 9.35 9.06
C LEU A 32 -9.68 9.84 10.02
N PRO A 33 -10.96 9.50 9.77
CA PRO A 33 -12.09 9.95 10.60
C PRO A 33 -12.25 9.08 11.87
N TYR A 34 -11.16 8.69 12.48
CA TYR A 34 -11.14 7.87 13.69
C TYR A 34 -10.42 8.59 14.82
N PRO A 35 -10.81 8.35 16.09
CA PRO A 35 -10.13 8.94 17.23
C PRO A 35 -8.72 8.37 17.41
N ASP A 36 -7.91 9.08 18.19
CA ASP A 36 -6.59 8.62 18.60
C ASP A 36 -6.68 7.31 19.38
N ASN A 37 -5.69 6.43 19.21
CA ASN A 37 -5.56 5.19 19.99
C ASN A 37 -6.80 4.28 19.88
N TYR A 38 -7.34 4.11 18.70
CA TYR A 38 -8.58 3.35 18.48
C TYR A 38 -8.32 1.91 18.05
N PHE A 39 -7.40 1.69 17.12
CA PHE A 39 -7.14 0.38 16.52
C PHE A 39 -5.94 -0.34 17.16
N HIS A 40 -6.01 -1.66 17.25
CA HIS A 40 -4.87 -2.48 17.65
C HIS A 40 -3.91 -2.74 16.48
N CYS A 41 -4.45 -2.75 15.26
CA CYS A 41 -3.68 -2.94 14.04
C CYS A 41 -4.28 -2.09 12.92
N VAL A 42 -3.42 -1.48 12.13
CA VAL A 42 -3.78 -0.85 10.86
C VAL A 42 -2.97 -1.50 9.76
N CYS A 43 -3.63 -1.89 8.67
CA CYS A 43 -2.94 -2.46 7.51
C CYS A 43 -3.32 -1.73 6.23
N VAL A 44 -2.34 -1.59 5.35
CA VAL A 44 -2.53 -1.10 3.99
C VAL A 44 -1.81 -2.03 3.01
N ALA A 45 -2.55 -2.48 1.98
CA ALA A 45 -2.01 -3.32 0.93
C ALA A 45 -2.19 -2.65 -0.42
N PHE A 46 -1.07 -2.42 -1.13
CA PHE A 46 -1.01 -1.85 -2.47
C PHE A 46 -1.70 -0.48 -2.63
N GLY A 47 -1.83 0.26 -1.53
CA GLY A 47 -2.47 1.56 -1.48
C GLY A 47 -1.52 2.73 -1.18
N LEU A 48 -0.46 2.51 -0.41
CA LEU A 48 0.42 3.57 0.08
C LEU A 48 1.12 4.31 -1.07
N ARG A 49 1.47 3.62 -2.17
CA ARG A 49 2.10 4.26 -3.34
C ARG A 49 1.23 5.32 -4.00
N ASN A 50 -0.10 5.20 -3.88
CA ASN A 50 -1.07 6.12 -4.48
C ASN A 50 -1.38 7.34 -3.60
N MET A 51 -0.93 7.36 -2.35
CA MET A 51 -1.11 8.49 -1.44
C MET A 51 -0.16 9.63 -1.81
N THR A 52 -0.67 10.85 -1.83
CA THR A 52 0.11 12.04 -2.21
C THR A 52 1.17 12.34 -1.16
N HIS A 53 0.78 12.37 0.11
CA HIS A 53 1.66 12.65 1.25
C HIS A 53 1.75 11.40 2.14
N LYS A 54 2.69 10.53 1.82
CA LYS A 54 2.87 9.25 2.52
C LYS A 54 3.19 9.41 4.01
N ASP A 55 3.97 10.44 4.33
CA ASP A 55 4.28 10.82 5.72
C ASP A 55 3.03 11.23 6.51
N ALA A 56 2.12 12.00 5.89
CA ALA A 56 0.86 12.38 6.51
C ALA A 56 -0.04 11.15 6.77
N ALA A 57 -0.15 10.26 5.79
CA ALA A 57 -0.93 9.03 5.95
C ALA A 57 -0.35 8.12 7.03
N LEU A 58 0.98 7.96 7.07
CA LEU A 58 1.65 7.17 8.12
C LEU A 58 1.48 7.81 9.50
N LYS A 59 1.52 9.15 9.62
CA LYS A 59 1.22 9.87 10.87
C LYS A 59 -0.21 9.62 11.34
N GLU A 60 -1.18 9.66 10.45
CA GLU A 60 -2.57 9.36 10.78
C GLU A 60 -2.75 7.88 11.20
N MET A 61 -2.08 6.94 10.52
CA MET A 61 -2.05 5.55 10.95
C MET A 61 -1.46 5.41 12.36
N LEU A 62 -0.33 6.08 12.64
CA LEU A 62 0.27 6.10 13.97
C LEU A 62 -0.68 6.70 15.02
N ARG A 63 -1.35 7.81 14.69
CA ARG A 63 -2.29 8.48 15.60
C ARG A 63 -3.42 7.55 16.02
N VAL A 64 -4.03 6.84 15.07
CA VAL A 64 -5.20 5.98 15.35
C VAL A 64 -4.85 4.62 15.94
N ILE A 65 -3.59 4.20 15.88
CA ILE A 65 -3.11 2.96 16.51
C ILE A 65 -2.93 3.20 18.02
N LYS A 66 -3.35 2.21 18.83
CA LYS A 66 -3.14 2.18 20.30
C LYS A 66 -1.66 1.98 20.61
N PRO A 67 -1.16 2.47 21.78
CA PRO A 67 0.11 1.99 22.33
C PRO A 67 0.16 0.46 22.40
N GLY A 68 1.25 -0.15 21.97
CA GLY A 68 1.41 -1.60 21.80
C GLY A 68 0.80 -2.16 20.50
N GLY A 69 0.14 -1.33 19.69
CA GLY A 69 -0.43 -1.74 18.43
C GLY A 69 0.57 -1.70 17.27
N THR A 70 0.17 -2.22 16.12
CA THR A 70 1.06 -2.41 14.96
C THR A 70 0.50 -1.81 13.68
N VAL A 71 1.39 -1.36 12.80
CA VAL A 71 1.10 -1.07 11.40
C VAL A 71 1.70 -2.15 10.51
N ILE A 72 0.98 -2.53 9.46
CA ILE A 72 1.46 -3.44 8.42
C ILE A 72 1.26 -2.77 7.07
N VAL A 73 2.34 -2.65 6.30
CA VAL A 73 2.33 -2.10 4.95
C VAL A 73 2.82 -3.17 3.98
N LEU A 74 1.96 -3.62 3.08
CA LEU A 74 2.33 -4.51 1.97
C LEU A 74 2.30 -3.69 0.69
N GLU A 75 3.45 -3.55 0.04
CA GLU A 75 3.54 -2.69 -1.16
C GLU A 75 4.59 -3.21 -2.15
N PHE A 76 4.43 -2.83 -3.41
CA PHE A 76 5.48 -3.02 -4.40
C PHE A 76 6.75 -2.29 -3.97
N SER A 77 7.90 -2.85 -4.31
CA SER A 77 9.18 -2.30 -3.90
C SER A 77 10.27 -2.54 -4.95
N LYS A 78 11.51 -2.28 -4.61
CA LYS A 78 12.64 -2.40 -5.54
C LYS A 78 13.12 -3.84 -5.61
N VAL A 79 13.05 -4.39 -6.81
CA VAL A 79 13.54 -5.75 -7.11
C VAL A 79 15.03 -5.85 -6.86
N MET A 80 15.50 -6.99 -6.42
CA MET A 80 16.94 -7.28 -6.24
C MET A 80 17.72 -6.95 -7.51
N LYS A 81 18.85 -6.25 -7.35
CA LYS A 81 19.69 -5.73 -8.45
C LYS A 81 19.93 -6.71 -9.61
N PRO A 82 20.23 -8.00 -9.40
CA PRO A 82 20.45 -8.94 -10.50
C PRO A 82 19.23 -9.18 -11.39
N LEU A 83 18.01 -9.05 -10.84
CA LEU A 83 16.75 -9.28 -11.54
C LEU A 83 16.13 -8.00 -12.10
N GLN A 84 16.65 -6.84 -11.74
CA GLN A 84 16.09 -5.55 -12.13
C GLN A 84 15.98 -5.37 -13.65
N PRO A 85 16.98 -5.69 -14.49
CA PRO A 85 16.85 -5.52 -15.95
C PRO A 85 15.73 -6.37 -16.55
N VAL A 86 15.54 -7.59 -16.04
CA VAL A 86 14.48 -8.50 -16.50
C VAL A 86 13.11 -7.98 -16.07
N TYR A 87 13.01 -7.51 -14.83
CA TYR A 87 11.78 -6.94 -14.28
C TYR A 87 11.39 -5.65 -15.01
N ASP A 88 12.35 -4.76 -15.31
CA ASP A 88 12.11 -3.53 -16.06
C ASP A 88 11.61 -3.83 -17.49
N ALA A 89 12.23 -4.79 -18.19
CA ALA A 89 11.77 -5.22 -19.49
C ALA A 89 10.33 -5.79 -19.45
N TYR A 90 10.01 -6.58 -18.43
CA TYR A 90 8.67 -7.10 -18.20
C TYR A 90 7.69 -5.96 -17.93
N SER A 91 8.00 -5.07 -16.97
CA SER A 91 7.08 -4.04 -16.48
C SER A 91 6.81 -2.93 -17.50
N PHE A 92 7.82 -2.53 -18.27
CA PHE A 92 7.69 -1.41 -19.21
C PHE A 92 7.37 -1.82 -20.64
N LYS A 93 7.65 -3.06 -21.03
CA LYS A 93 7.40 -3.54 -22.39
C LYS A 93 6.27 -4.56 -22.45
N LEU A 94 6.33 -5.58 -21.60
CA LEU A 94 5.38 -6.70 -21.70
C LEU A 94 4.04 -6.38 -21.04
N LEU A 95 4.01 -5.81 -19.82
CA LEU A 95 2.77 -5.49 -19.13
C LEU A 95 1.87 -4.51 -19.90
N PRO A 96 2.35 -3.37 -20.44
CA PRO A 96 1.51 -2.47 -21.23
C PRO A 96 1.00 -3.12 -22.55
N LEU A 97 1.82 -3.99 -23.16
CA LEU A 97 1.42 -4.73 -24.36
C LEU A 97 0.30 -5.71 -24.05
N MET A 98 0.42 -6.45 -22.95
CA MET A 98 -0.63 -7.36 -22.46
C MET A 98 -1.90 -6.58 -22.07
N GLY A 99 -1.76 -5.44 -21.39
CA GLY A 99 -2.87 -4.56 -21.06
C GLY A 99 -3.66 -4.12 -22.27
N LYS A 100 -2.95 -3.73 -23.34
CA LYS A 100 -3.58 -3.35 -24.62
C LYS A 100 -4.29 -4.52 -25.28
N LEU A 101 -3.73 -5.73 -25.22
CA LEU A 101 -4.28 -6.91 -25.91
C LEU A 101 -5.45 -7.54 -25.14
N VAL A 102 -5.42 -7.52 -23.79
CA VAL A 102 -6.37 -8.25 -22.96
C VAL A 102 -7.50 -7.37 -22.40
N THR A 103 -7.17 -6.15 -21.97
CA THR A 103 -8.14 -5.26 -21.29
C THR A 103 -8.43 -3.98 -22.05
N ASN A 104 -7.72 -3.71 -23.16
CA ASN A 104 -7.74 -2.45 -23.90
C ASN A 104 -7.43 -1.21 -23.02
N ASP A 105 -6.71 -1.40 -21.92
CA ASP A 105 -6.35 -0.37 -20.92
C ASP A 105 -4.83 -0.35 -20.67
N ALA A 106 -4.10 0.20 -21.63
CA ALA A 106 -2.65 0.37 -21.53
C ALA A 106 -2.25 1.46 -20.51
N GLU A 107 -3.14 2.42 -20.24
CA GLU A 107 -2.86 3.55 -19.34
C GLU A 107 -2.79 3.12 -17.88
N SER A 108 -3.71 2.31 -17.40
CA SER A 108 -3.68 1.77 -16.04
C SER A 108 -2.43 0.95 -15.77
N TYR A 109 -1.95 0.16 -16.74
CA TYR A 109 -0.71 -0.60 -16.60
C TYR A 109 0.54 0.29 -16.63
N ARG A 110 0.53 1.37 -17.41
CA ARG A 110 1.61 2.36 -17.39
C ARG A 110 1.65 3.06 -16.04
N TYR A 111 0.51 3.54 -15.55
CA TYR A 111 0.38 4.16 -14.23
C TYR A 111 0.91 3.23 -13.12
N LEU A 112 0.56 1.94 -13.17
CA LEU A 112 1.07 0.95 -12.21
C LEU A 112 2.60 0.90 -12.22
N ALA A 113 3.22 0.76 -13.40
CA ALA A 113 4.67 0.69 -13.51
C ALA A 113 5.36 1.99 -13.04
N GLU A 114 4.80 3.15 -13.37
CA GLU A 114 5.30 4.46 -12.95
C GLU A 114 5.16 4.66 -11.44
N SER A 115 4.00 4.34 -10.86
CA SER A 115 3.77 4.46 -9.42
C SER A 115 4.71 3.57 -8.58
N ILE A 116 4.99 2.34 -9.05
CA ILE A 116 5.98 1.45 -8.42
C ILE A 116 7.38 2.06 -8.50
N ARG A 117 7.73 2.67 -9.64
CA ARG A 117 9.07 3.27 -9.84
C ARG A 117 9.33 4.45 -8.90
N VAL A 118 8.31 5.28 -8.66
CA VAL A 118 8.41 6.47 -7.80
C VAL A 118 8.30 6.10 -6.31
N HIS A 119 7.72 4.92 -5.99
CA HIS A 119 7.58 4.47 -4.61
C HIS A 119 8.95 4.27 -3.95
N PRO A 120 9.11 4.61 -2.66
CA PRO A 120 10.33 4.37 -1.91
C PRO A 120 10.80 2.92 -1.97
N SER A 121 12.11 2.71 -1.88
CA SER A 121 12.68 1.39 -1.65
C SER A 121 12.30 0.87 -0.26
N GLN A 122 12.58 -0.41 0.00
CA GLN A 122 12.32 -1.03 1.30
C GLN A 122 12.97 -0.25 2.45
N GLN A 123 14.22 0.14 2.27
CA GLN A 123 14.95 0.86 3.30
C GLN A 123 14.43 2.29 3.49
N GLU A 124 14.15 3.01 2.40
CA GLU A 124 13.60 4.37 2.46
C GLU A 124 12.20 4.38 3.10
N LEU A 125 11.36 3.37 2.84
CA LEU A 125 10.05 3.28 3.49
C LEU A 125 10.19 2.94 4.99
N LYS A 126 11.13 2.06 5.35
CA LYS A 126 11.46 1.80 6.75
C LYS A 126 11.84 3.09 7.47
N GLU A 127 12.79 3.85 6.91
CA GLU A 127 13.25 5.12 7.48
C GLU A 127 12.09 6.13 7.60
N LEU A 128 11.26 6.25 6.58
CA LEU A 128 10.07 7.10 6.63
C LEU A 128 9.11 6.70 7.75
N MET A 129 8.92 5.41 8.00
CA MET A 129 8.07 4.92 9.10
C MET A 129 8.71 5.24 10.46
N GLU A 130 10.03 5.10 10.60
CA GLU A 130 10.77 5.45 11.83
C GLU A 130 10.71 6.97 12.09
N ASP A 131 10.90 7.79 11.05
CA ASP A 131 10.83 9.26 11.14
C ASP A 131 9.44 9.75 11.58
N VAL A 132 8.39 9.04 11.22
CA VAL A 132 7.01 9.36 11.64
C VAL A 132 6.75 8.97 13.10
N GLY A 133 7.55 8.10 13.68
CA GLY A 133 7.46 7.67 15.07
C GLY A 133 7.06 6.21 15.28
N PHE A 134 7.06 5.37 14.27
CA PHE A 134 6.96 3.93 14.48
C PHE A 134 8.29 3.37 14.97
N GLU A 135 8.22 2.43 15.89
CA GLU A 135 9.37 1.76 16.47
C GLU A 135 9.48 0.30 16.01
N LEU A 136 10.66 -0.30 16.16
CA LEU A 136 10.96 -1.67 15.77
C LEU A 136 10.53 -1.97 14.33
N VAL A 137 10.78 -1.01 13.41
CA VAL A 137 10.38 -1.17 12.01
C VAL A 137 11.26 -2.20 11.32
N GLU A 138 10.62 -3.22 10.77
CA GLU A 138 11.26 -4.29 10.00
C GLU A 138 10.60 -4.41 8.62
N TYR A 139 11.34 -4.94 7.64
CA TYR A 139 10.75 -5.31 6.37
C TYR A 139 11.16 -6.71 5.92
N PHE A 140 10.27 -7.35 5.19
CA PHE A 140 10.43 -8.70 4.65
C PHE A 140 10.22 -8.64 3.13
N ASN A 141 11.24 -9.03 2.37
CA ASN A 141 11.15 -9.09 0.92
C ASN A 141 10.37 -10.34 0.49
N LEU A 142 9.41 -10.14 -0.39
CA LEU A 142 8.63 -11.20 -1.03
C LEU A 142 8.91 -11.19 -2.53
N SER A 143 8.87 -12.36 -3.16
CA SER A 143 9.07 -12.51 -4.62
C SER A 143 10.33 -11.75 -5.11
N ALA A 144 11.48 -12.02 -4.50
CA ALA A 144 12.75 -11.39 -4.84
C ALA A 144 12.76 -9.84 -4.75
N GLY A 145 11.95 -9.28 -3.85
CA GLY A 145 11.87 -7.84 -3.61
C GLY A 145 10.83 -7.11 -4.48
N ILE A 146 10.10 -7.81 -5.35
CA ILE A 146 8.99 -7.21 -6.12
C ILE A 146 7.96 -6.61 -5.18
N VAL A 147 7.71 -7.28 -4.06
CA VAL A 147 6.84 -6.83 -2.98
C VAL A 147 7.61 -6.87 -1.67
N ALA A 148 7.35 -5.94 -0.79
CA ALA A 148 7.86 -5.94 0.57
C ALA A 148 6.72 -5.73 1.58
N LEU A 149 6.80 -6.47 2.69
CA LEU A 149 5.95 -6.27 3.84
C LEU A 149 6.76 -5.52 4.89
N HIS A 150 6.28 -4.34 5.30
CA HIS A 150 6.84 -3.58 6.42
C HIS A 150 5.93 -3.74 7.64
N ARG A 151 6.54 -3.82 8.80
CA ARG A 151 5.86 -3.87 10.09
C ARG A 151 6.53 -2.89 11.05
N GLY A 152 5.73 -2.10 11.73
CA GLY A 152 6.18 -1.20 12.79
C GLY A 152 5.21 -1.19 13.96
N TYR A 153 5.66 -0.69 15.10
CA TYR A 153 4.88 -0.67 16.35
C TYR A 153 4.79 0.77 16.87
N LYS A 154 3.72 1.03 17.64
CA LYS A 154 3.58 2.23 18.46
C LYS A 154 3.76 1.85 19.92
N PHE A 155 4.67 2.52 20.61
CA PHE A 155 4.85 2.40 22.06
C PHE A 155 4.43 3.67 22.80
#